data_717f882d4ef6bbed590320a5762803ad
#
_entry.id   717f882d4ef6bbed590320a5762803ad
#
_cell.length_a   1.000
_cell.length_b   1.000
_cell.length_c   1.000
_cell.angle_alpha   90.00
_cell.angle_beta   90.00
_cell.angle_gamma   90.00
#
_symmetry.space_group_name_H-M   'P 1'
#
loop_
_entity.id
_entity.type
_entity.pdbx_description
1 polymer ?
#
loop_
_entity_poly.entity_id
_entity_poly.type
_entity_poly.pdbx_seq_one_letter_code
_entity_poly.pdbx_strand_id
1 'polypeptide(L)'
;MDPSKSHELAYSRLFLLRILAEEAIAELPTTHSIIQTPCSPFEGTHTDTENLCAVSIIRSGDALLESVRECLPSVAVGKILIQRNEESKEKEAVFYYSKMPPGVENMNVLLCDPMLATGGSAKAAIDCLVEKYHVKKERIFFANMISCPEGLKKMAEDFPEIKIISACVDDGLNEEKFIVPGLGDYGDRFFNTMG
;
A
#
# COMPACT_ATOMS: atom_id res chain seq x y z
N MET A 1 2.47 10.66 -26.92
CA MET A 1 3.14 9.48 -26.30
C MET A 1 2.90 8.27 -27.18
N ASP A 2 3.91 7.48 -27.51
CA ASP A 2 3.78 6.33 -28.42
C ASP A 2 2.92 5.24 -27.74
N PRO A 3 1.77 4.83 -28.36
CA PRO A 3 0.87 3.82 -27.79
C PRO A 3 1.55 2.46 -27.53
N SER A 4 2.62 2.13 -28.30
CA SER A 4 3.38 0.88 -28.10
C SER A 4 4.11 0.83 -26.76
N LYS A 5 4.51 2.00 -26.22
CA LYS A 5 5.20 2.10 -24.92
C LYS A 5 4.25 2.02 -23.72
N SER A 6 2.94 2.22 -23.92
CA SER A 6 1.95 2.08 -22.84
C SER A 6 1.73 0.63 -22.43
N HIS A 7 1.77 -0.31 -23.38
CA HIS A 7 1.63 -1.74 -23.09
C HIS A 7 2.85 -2.32 -22.37
N GLU A 8 4.06 -1.95 -22.78
CA GLU A 8 5.30 -2.40 -22.14
C GLU A 8 5.39 -1.93 -20.67
N LEU A 9 4.96 -0.69 -20.42
CA LEU A 9 4.88 -0.12 -19.08
C LEU A 9 3.83 -0.82 -18.20
N ALA A 10 2.71 -1.25 -18.79
CA ALA A 10 1.65 -1.98 -18.07
C ALA A 10 2.13 -3.35 -17.59
N TYR A 11 2.81 -4.12 -18.45
CA TYR A 11 3.38 -5.43 -18.06
C TYR A 11 4.45 -5.31 -16.98
N SER A 12 5.41 -4.39 -17.15
CA SER A 12 6.49 -4.20 -16.15
C SER A 12 5.94 -3.80 -14.77
N ARG A 13 4.86 -3.02 -14.72
CA ARG A 13 4.21 -2.62 -13.47
C ARG A 13 3.54 -3.79 -12.77
N LEU A 14 2.87 -4.69 -13.49
CA LEU A 14 2.22 -5.87 -12.90
C LEU A 14 3.25 -6.77 -12.22
N PHE A 15 4.39 -7.02 -12.85
CA PHE A 15 5.48 -7.78 -12.23
C PHE A 15 6.02 -7.11 -10.97
N LEU A 16 6.25 -5.80 -11.00
CA LEU A 16 6.77 -5.07 -9.85
C LEU A 16 5.77 -5.07 -8.68
N LEU A 17 4.49 -4.82 -8.96
CA LEU A 17 3.44 -4.86 -7.94
C LEU A 17 3.27 -6.25 -7.34
N ARG A 18 3.44 -7.31 -8.14
CA ARG A 18 3.41 -8.69 -7.65
C ARG A 18 4.57 -8.98 -6.71
N ILE A 19 5.80 -8.61 -7.08
CA ILE A 19 6.98 -8.76 -6.22
C ILE A 19 6.80 -7.97 -4.93
N LEU A 20 6.35 -6.72 -5.03
CA LEU A 20 6.08 -5.87 -3.87
C LEU A 20 5.01 -6.47 -2.94
N ALA A 21 3.95 -7.06 -3.50
CA ALA A 21 2.92 -7.72 -2.71
C ALA A 21 3.47 -8.93 -1.95
N GLU A 22 4.30 -9.76 -2.59
CA GLU A 22 4.95 -10.91 -1.96
C GLU A 22 5.91 -10.47 -0.84
N GLU A 23 6.75 -9.47 -1.09
CA GLU A 23 7.67 -8.91 -0.07
C GLU A 23 6.89 -8.29 1.10
N ALA A 24 5.81 -7.55 0.83
CA ALA A 24 4.99 -6.98 1.89
C ALA A 24 4.29 -8.04 2.75
N ILE A 25 3.84 -9.14 2.14
CA ILE A 25 3.26 -10.28 2.85
C ILE A 25 4.34 -11.00 3.69
N ALA A 26 5.56 -11.10 3.20
CA ALA A 26 6.67 -11.73 3.93
C ALA A 26 7.07 -10.96 5.20
N GLU A 27 6.77 -9.66 5.28
CA GLU A 27 7.03 -8.82 6.45
C GLU A 27 5.98 -8.93 7.57
N LEU A 28 4.89 -9.67 7.33
CA LEU A 28 3.87 -9.92 8.34
C LEU A 28 4.40 -10.82 9.48
N PRO A 29 3.79 -10.76 10.67
CA PRO A 29 4.15 -11.63 11.77
C PRO A 29 4.09 -13.11 11.37
N THR A 30 5.03 -13.88 11.87
CA THR A 30 5.10 -15.34 11.65
C THR A 30 4.89 -16.09 12.95
N THR A 31 4.33 -17.29 12.84
CA THR A 31 4.20 -18.27 13.93
C THR A 31 4.97 -19.53 13.61
N HIS A 32 5.54 -20.18 14.64
CA HIS A 32 6.14 -21.49 14.48
C HIS A 32 5.06 -22.55 14.50
N SER A 33 5.16 -23.51 13.59
CA SER A 33 4.26 -24.67 13.53
C SER A 33 5.03 -25.95 13.19
N ILE A 34 4.60 -27.07 13.77
CA ILE A 34 5.12 -28.38 13.42
C ILE A 34 4.12 -29.03 12.46
N ILE A 35 4.57 -29.32 11.25
CA ILE A 35 3.78 -30.04 10.25
C ILE A 35 4.30 -31.47 10.08
N GLN A 36 3.40 -32.41 9.87
CA GLN A 36 3.77 -33.78 9.52
C GLN A 36 3.96 -33.88 8.02
N THR A 37 5.20 -34.07 7.57
CA THR A 37 5.51 -34.40 6.18
C THR A 37 5.39 -35.92 5.97
N PRO A 38 5.41 -36.41 4.72
CA PRO A 38 5.42 -37.84 4.45
C PRO A 38 6.58 -38.62 5.08
N CYS A 39 7.70 -37.92 5.34
CA CYS A 39 8.94 -38.55 5.83
C CYS A 39 9.16 -38.37 7.33
N SER A 40 8.87 -37.18 7.87
CA SER A 40 9.14 -36.86 9.28
C SER A 40 8.39 -35.58 9.71
N PRO A 41 8.24 -35.29 11.01
CA PRO A 41 7.83 -33.99 11.48
C PRO A 41 8.84 -32.92 11.01
N PHE A 42 8.31 -31.77 10.62
CA PHE A 42 9.09 -30.59 10.22
C PHE A 42 8.62 -29.37 11.00
N GLU A 43 9.54 -28.71 11.69
CA GLU A 43 9.29 -27.42 12.33
C GLU A 43 9.58 -26.30 11.36
N GLY A 44 8.58 -25.49 11.07
CA GLY A 44 8.67 -24.38 10.13
C GLY A 44 8.00 -23.12 10.65
N THR A 45 8.10 -22.04 9.88
CA THR A 45 7.41 -20.80 10.12
C THR A 45 6.24 -20.64 9.17
N HIS A 46 5.13 -20.11 9.69
CA HIS A 46 3.93 -19.80 8.93
C HIS A 46 3.62 -18.32 9.09
N THR A 47 3.41 -17.61 7.99
CA THR A 47 3.00 -16.20 8.00
C THR A 47 1.52 -16.09 8.36
N ASP A 48 1.16 -15.21 9.31
CA ASP A 48 -0.22 -15.00 9.74
C ASP A 48 -1.00 -14.22 8.68
N THR A 49 -1.46 -14.94 7.65
CA THR A 49 -2.29 -14.39 6.57
C THR A 49 -3.79 -14.52 6.84
N GLU A 50 -4.21 -15.29 7.84
CA GLU A 50 -5.63 -15.48 8.20
C GLU A 50 -6.20 -14.24 8.87
N ASN A 51 -5.36 -13.51 9.65
CA ASN A 51 -5.73 -12.28 10.33
C ASN A 51 -5.24 -11.03 9.57
N LEU A 52 -5.25 -11.08 8.24
CA LEU A 52 -4.83 -9.96 7.39
C LEU A 52 -6.04 -9.29 6.74
N CYS A 53 -6.02 -7.95 6.74
CA CYS A 53 -6.88 -7.11 5.93
C CYS A 53 -6.03 -6.28 4.97
N ALA A 54 -6.20 -6.45 3.66
CA ALA A 54 -5.59 -5.57 2.67
C ALA A 54 -6.49 -4.35 2.43
N VAL A 55 -5.96 -3.15 2.64
CA VAL A 55 -6.70 -1.89 2.54
C VAL A 55 -6.13 -1.04 1.41
N SER A 56 -6.99 -0.70 0.45
CA SER A 56 -6.61 0.18 -0.67
C SER A 56 -6.99 1.63 -0.38
N ILE A 57 -6.07 2.54 -0.62
CA ILE A 57 -6.39 3.97 -0.80
C ILE A 57 -6.86 4.16 -2.24
N ILE A 58 -8.17 4.26 -2.41
CA ILE A 58 -8.79 4.41 -3.72
C ILE A 58 -8.40 5.79 -4.28
N ARG A 59 -8.06 5.84 -5.54
CA ARG A 59 -8.22 4.92 -6.69
C ARG A 59 -6.96 4.08 -6.92
N SER A 60 -5.77 4.66 -6.83
CA SER A 60 -4.50 4.08 -7.26
C SER A 60 -4.06 2.85 -6.45
N GLY A 61 -4.41 2.79 -5.17
CA GLY A 61 -4.12 1.64 -4.31
C GLY A 61 -4.76 0.32 -4.78
N ASP A 62 -5.80 0.39 -5.62
CA ASP A 62 -6.45 -0.81 -6.17
C ASP A 62 -5.50 -1.65 -7.02
N ALA A 63 -4.53 -1.03 -7.70
CA ALA A 63 -3.55 -1.74 -8.49
C ALA A 63 -2.68 -2.69 -7.65
N LEU A 64 -2.21 -2.24 -6.49
CA LEU A 64 -1.44 -3.08 -5.58
C LEU A 64 -2.33 -4.09 -4.85
N LEU A 65 -3.55 -3.68 -4.48
CA LEU A 65 -4.52 -4.59 -3.87
C LEU A 65 -4.85 -5.78 -4.78
N GLU A 66 -4.97 -5.59 -6.10
CA GLU A 66 -5.17 -6.68 -7.06
C GLU A 66 -4.01 -7.70 -6.97
N SER A 67 -2.77 -7.25 -6.95
CA SER A 67 -1.60 -8.11 -6.78
C SER A 67 -1.57 -8.85 -5.44
N VAL A 68 -1.96 -8.19 -4.34
CA VAL A 68 -2.11 -8.84 -3.03
C VAL A 68 -3.16 -9.94 -3.08
N ARG A 69 -4.29 -9.71 -3.75
CA ARG A 69 -5.37 -10.70 -3.90
C ARG A 69 -5.00 -11.85 -4.82
N GLU A 70 -4.10 -11.66 -5.77
CA GLU A 70 -3.53 -12.76 -6.55
C GLU A 70 -2.65 -13.67 -5.69
N CYS A 71 -1.90 -13.11 -4.73
CA CYS A 71 -1.12 -13.88 -3.76
C CYS A 71 -2.01 -14.57 -2.72
N LEU A 72 -3.02 -13.84 -2.22
CA LEU A 72 -3.92 -14.26 -1.14
C LEU A 72 -5.39 -14.08 -1.55
N PRO A 73 -5.98 -14.99 -2.33
CA PRO A 73 -7.35 -14.83 -2.87
C PRO A 73 -8.44 -14.65 -1.80
N SER A 74 -8.24 -15.16 -0.60
CA SER A 74 -9.19 -15.09 0.52
C SER A 74 -8.95 -13.92 1.48
N VAL A 75 -7.98 -13.03 1.20
CA VAL A 75 -7.67 -11.89 2.07
C VAL A 75 -8.89 -10.99 2.27
N ALA A 76 -9.15 -10.58 3.49
CA ALA A 76 -10.18 -9.58 3.77
C ALA A 76 -9.79 -8.23 3.16
N VAL A 77 -10.76 -7.49 2.63
CA VAL A 77 -10.52 -6.23 1.90
C VAL A 77 -11.20 -5.06 2.58
N GLY A 78 -10.43 -4.00 2.81
CA GLY A 78 -10.91 -2.68 3.17
C GLY A 78 -10.68 -1.66 2.04
N LYS A 79 -11.46 -0.60 2.05
CA LYS A 79 -11.36 0.50 1.08
C LYS A 79 -11.43 1.84 1.80
N ILE A 80 -10.55 2.77 1.41
CA ILE A 80 -10.57 4.16 1.87
C ILE A 80 -10.53 5.05 0.64
N LEU A 81 -11.49 5.98 0.50
CA LEU A 81 -11.50 6.97 -0.54
C LEU A 81 -10.98 8.30 0.00
N ILE A 82 -9.84 8.69 -0.50
CA ILE A 82 -9.20 9.98 -0.23
C ILE A 82 -8.91 10.66 -1.57
N GLN A 83 -9.27 11.93 -1.69
CA GLN A 83 -8.89 12.76 -2.83
C GLN A 83 -8.05 13.94 -2.36
N ARG A 84 -7.14 14.40 -3.21
CA ARG A 84 -6.44 15.66 -2.99
C ARG A 84 -7.33 16.79 -3.45
N ASN A 85 -7.42 17.84 -2.65
CA ASN A 85 -8.07 19.09 -3.08
C ASN A 85 -7.13 19.81 -4.05
N GLU A 86 -7.38 19.68 -5.34
CA GLU A 86 -6.55 20.30 -6.39
C GLU A 86 -6.67 21.81 -6.43
N GLU A 87 -7.75 22.37 -5.88
CA GLU A 87 -7.97 23.83 -5.80
C GLU A 87 -7.15 24.48 -4.66
N SER A 88 -6.73 23.70 -3.66
CA SER A 88 -5.89 24.21 -2.58
C SER A 88 -4.41 24.19 -2.97
N LYS A 89 -3.66 25.26 -2.63
CA LYS A 89 -2.20 25.31 -2.84
C LYS A 89 -1.45 24.19 -2.10
N GLU A 90 -2.02 23.70 -1.01
CA GLU A 90 -1.42 22.68 -0.16
C GLU A 90 -1.79 21.25 -0.59
N LYS A 91 -2.72 21.10 -1.56
CA LYS A 91 -3.22 19.80 -2.04
C LYS A 91 -3.61 18.87 -0.88
N GLU A 92 -4.37 19.41 0.08
CA GLU A 92 -4.80 18.69 1.27
C GLU A 92 -5.57 17.41 0.92
N ALA A 93 -5.31 16.35 1.69
CA ALA A 93 -6.04 15.10 1.55
C ALA A 93 -7.45 15.25 2.17
N VAL A 94 -8.50 15.06 1.36
CA VAL A 94 -9.89 15.09 1.80
C VAL A 94 -10.40 13.65 1.87
N PHE A 95 -10.86 13.26 3.06
CA PHE A 95 -11.46 11.95 3.31
C PHE A 95 -12.95 11.96 2.90
N TYR A 96 -13.37 10.96 2.14
CA TYR A 96 -14.75 10.83 1.67
C TYR A 96 -15.45 9.59 2.22
N TYR A 97 -14.78 8.44 2.24
CA TYR A 97 -15.43 7.17 2.56
C TYR A 97 -14.43 6.14 3.06
N SER A 98 -14.91 5.26 3.93
CA SER A 98 -14.19 4.04 4.28
C SER A 98 -15.14 2.89 4.59
N LYS A 99 -14.71 1.68 4.23
CA LYS A 99 -15.38 0.43 4.58
C LYS A 99 -14.34 -0.61 4.93
N MET A 100 -14.46 -1.19 6.12
CA MET A 100 -13.58 -2.25 6.63
C MET A 100 -14.39 -3.50 6.95
N PRO A 101 -13.76 -4.68 6.96
CA PRO A 101 -14.38 -5.90 7.46
C PRO A 101 -14.63 -5.80 8.97
N PRO A 102 -15.62 -6.53 9.52
CA PRO A 102 -15.80 -6.64 10.96
C PRO A 102 -14.54 -7.22 11.62
N GLY A 103 -14.18 -6.71 12.80
CA GLY A 103 -13.03 -7.22 13.55
C GLY A 103 -11.67 -6.71 13.08
N VAL A 104 -11.62 -5.73 12.17
CA VAL A 104 -10.37 -5.17 11.63
C VAL A 104 -9.44 -4.63 12.71
N GLU A 105 -9.97 -4.20 13.85
CA GLU A 105 -9.20 -3.73 15.01
C GLU A 105 -8.25 -4.80 15.57
N ASN A 106 -8.53 -6.08 15.29
CA ASN A 106 -7.72 -7.22 15.72
C ASN A 106 -6.83 -7.79 14.61
N MET A 107 -6.96 -7.29 13.38
CA MET A 107 -6.23 -7.79 12.21
C MET A 107 -4.90 -7.03 12.00
N ASN A 108 -3.98 -7.65 11.29
CA ASN A 108 -2.90 -6.94 10.63
C ASN A 108 -3.48 -6.23 9.40
N VAL A 109 -3.02 -5.03 9.11
CA VAL A 109 -3.51 -4.23 7.98
C VAL A 109 -2.36 -3.97 7.01
N LEU A 110 -2.50 -4.45 5.78
CA LEU A 110 -1.61 -4.08 4.68
C LEU A 110 -2.26 -2.94 3.89
N LEU A 111 -1.81 -1.71 4.16
CA LEU A 111 -2.26 -0.50 3.48
C LEU A 111 -1.54 -0.39 2.13
N CYS A 112 -2.32 -0.26 1.05
CA CYS A 112 -1.85 -0.25 -0.32
C CYS A 112 -2.06 1.13 -0.95
N ASP A 113 -0.97 1.79 -1.33
CA ASP A 113 -0.97 2.97 -2.19
C ASP A 113 0.33 3.01 -2.99
N PRO A 114 0.34 3.04 -4.32
CA PRO A 114 1.55 2.95 -5.12
C PRO A 114 2.52 4.13 -4.97
N MET A 115 2.08 5.27 -4.45
CA MET A 115 2.87 6.50 -4.42
C MET A 115 2.93 7.11 -3.03
N LEU A 116 4.14 7.30 -2.49
CA LEU A 116 4.38 8.05 -1.25
C LEU A 116 5.16 9.35 -1.57
N ALA A 117 4.43 10.41 -1.93
CA ALA A 117 4.99 11.73 -2.23
C ALA A 117 5.13 12.57 -0.94
N THR A 118 4.11 13.36 -0.60
CA THR A 118 4.10 14.20 0.62
C THR A 118 3.66 13.46 1.88
N GLY A 119 3.12 12.25 1.75
CA GLY A 119 2.56 11.46 2.85
C GLY A 119 1.13 11.85 3.28
N GLY A 120 0.52 12.87 2.68
CA GLY A 120 -0.80 13.36 3.10
C GLY A 120 -1.91 12.32 3.01
N SER A 121 -2.03 11.60 1.90
CA SER A 121 -3.04 10.54 1.72
C SER A 121 -2.78 9.35 2.65
N ALA A 122 -1.52 8.93 2.78
CA ALA A 122 -1.13 7.86 3.69
C ALA A 122 -1.47 8.21 5.14
N LYS A 123 -1.12 9.44 5.58
CA LYS A 123 -1.47 9.93 6.92
C LYS A 123 -2.97 9.89 7.16
N ALA A 124 -3.77 10.46 6.27
CA ALA A 124 -5.23 10.48 6.42
C ALA A 124 -5.85 9.07 6.47
N ALA A 125 -5.28 8.10 5.71
CA ALA A 125 -5.71 6.72 5.76
C ALA A 125 -5.34 6.03 7.08
N ILE A 126 -4.14 6.27 7.59
CA ILE A 126 -3.68 5.73 8.87
C ILE A 126 -4.49 6.32 10.02
N ASP A 127 -4.69 7.64 10.04
CA ASP A 127 -5.54 8.30 11.05
C ASP A 127 -6.96 7.69 11.05
N CYS A 128 -7.54 7.44 9.87
CA CYS A 128 -8.83 6.75 9.75
C CYS A 128 -8.78 5.33 10.34
N LEU A 129 -7.75 4.54 10.07
CA LEU A 129 -7.59 3.19 10.61
C LEU A 129 -7.47 3.20 12.13
N VAL A 130 -6.70 4.13 12.68
CA VAL A 130 -6.42 4.23 14.13
C VAL A 130 -7.61 4.83 14.88
N GLU A 131 -8.12 5.97 14.43
CA GLU A 131 -9.13 6.73 15.18
C GLU A 131 -10.54 6.16 15.03
N LYS A 132 -10.92 5.76 13.81
CA LYS A 132 -12.26 5.27 13.51
C LYS A 132 -12.41 3.76 13.69
N TYR A 133 -11.38 3.00 13.31
CA TYR A 133 -11.42 1.54 13.33
C TYR A 133 -10.59 0.90 14.45
N HIS A 134 -9.91 1.70 15.26
CA HIS A 134 -9.14 1.29 16.44
C HIS A 134 -8.04 0.27 16.14
N VAL A 135 -7.51 0.29 14.90
CA VAL A 135 -6.37 -0.53 14.51
C VAL A 135 -5.12 -0.01 15.21
N LYS A 136 -4.35 -0.90 15.83
CA LYS A 136 -3.08 -0.52 16.45
C LYS A 136 -2.04 -0.20 15.38
N LYS A 137 -1.25 0.85 15.57
CA LYS A 137 -0.24 1.30 14.61
C LYS A 137 0.78 0.22 14.28
N GLU A 138 1.19 -0.59 15.27
CA GLU A 138 2.16 -1.68 15.12
C GLU A 138 1.64 -2.84 14.24
N ARG A 139 0.33 -2.83 13.94
CA ARG A 139 -0.31 -3.80 13.04
C ARG A 139 -0.52 -3.27 11.63
N ILE A 140 -0.09 -2.03 11.35
CA ILE A 140 -0.21 -1.43 10.03
C ILE A 140 1.11 -1.56 9.29
N PHE A 141 1.04 -2.13 8.10
CA PHE A 141 2.13 -2.27 7.14
C PHE A 141 1.75 -1.44 5.92
N PHE A 142 2.60 -0.53 5.49
CA PHE A 142 2.30 0.33 4.35
C PHE A 142 3.18 -0.05 3.16
N ALA A 143 2.57 -0.57 2.11
CA ALA A 143 3.25 -0.95 0.88
C ALA A 143 3.05 0.10 -0.22
N ASN A 144 4.15 0.55 -0.81
CA ASN A 144 4.14 1.50 -1.93
C ASN A 144 5.21 1.16 -2.97
N MET A 145 4.94 1.51 -4.23
CA MET A 145 5.85 1.23 -5.34
C MET A 145 6.97 2.26 -5.41
N ILE A 146 6.64 3.54 -5.29
CA ILE A 146 7.59 4.65 -5.36
C ILE A 146 7.37 5.60 -4.20
N SER A 147 8.44 5.91 -3.51
CA SER A 147 8.50 6.92 -2.45
C SER A 147 9.57 7.98 -2.74
N CYS A 148 9.59 9.02 -1.92
CA CYS A 148 10.66 10.01 -1.90
C CYS A 148 11.09 10.29 -0.45
N PRO A 149 12.29 10.87 -0.23
CA PRO A 149 12.80 11.15 1.11
C PRO A 149 11.87 11.97 1.99
N GLU A 150 11.18 12.96 1.40
CA GLU A 150 10.26 13.85 2.13
C GLU A 150 9.06 13.08 2.69
N GLY A 151 8.46 12.20 1.87
CA GLY A 151 7.34 11.36 2.29
C GLY A 151 7.74 10.34 3.35
N LEU A 152 8.88 9.66 3.14
CA LEU A 152 9.42 8.69 4.10
C LEU A 152 9.75 9.34 5.45
N LYS A 153 10.41 10.51 5.45
CA LYS A 153 10.73 11.25 6.66
C LYS A 153 9.46 11.64 7.42
N LYS A 154 8.47 12.19 6.72
CA LYS A 154 7.20 12.57 7.33
C LYS A 154 6.49 11.38 7.96
N MET A 155 6.46 10.24 7.28
CA MET A 155 5.86 9.02 7.81
C MET A 155 6.61 8.48 9.03
N ALA A 156 7.94 8.53 9.03
CA ALA A 156 8.75 8.10 10.17
C ALA A 156 8.59 9.03 11.39
N GLU A 157 8.34 10.33 11.17
CA GLU A 157 8.08 11.30 12.25
C GLU A 157 6.66 11.13 12.83
N ASP A 158 5.63 10.98 11.98
CA ASP A 158 4.23 10.89 12.41
C ASP A 158 3.85 9.49 12.94
N PHE A 159 4.47 8.43 12.39
CA PHE A 159 4.10 7.04 12.63
C PHE A 159 5.33 6.11 12.70
N PRO A 160 6.21 6.26 13.69
CA PRO A 160 7.44 5.48 13.80
C PRO A 160 7.20 3.97 14.02
N GLU A 161 5.98 3.58 14.42
CA GLU A 161 5.60 2.19 14.66
C GLU A 161 5.22 1.44 13.37
N ILE A 162 4.90 2.18 12.29
CA ILE A 162 4.42 1.59 11.04
C ILE A 162 5.59 1.13 10.19
N LYS A 163 5.55 -0.11 9.73
CA LYS A 163 6.51 -0.63 8.78
C LYS A 163 6.15 -0.20 7.36
N ILE A 164 7.08 0.47 6.68
CA ILE A 164 6.93 0.90 5.29
C ILE A 164 7.74 -0.03 4.39
N ILE A 165 7.09 -0.58 3.35
CA ILE A 165 7.70 -1.41 2.33
C ILE A 165 7.61 -0.67 1.01
N SER A 166 8.75 -0.20 0.49
CA SER A 166 8.83 0.58 -0.74
C SER A 166 9.71 -0.11 -1.76
N ALA A 167 9.23 -0.27 -3.00
CA ALA A 167 10.03 -0.91 -4.04
C ALA A 167 11.13 0.01 -4.59
N CYS A 168 10.91 1.33 -4.57
CA CYS A 168 11.87 2.32 -5.03
C CYS A 168 11.79 3.62 -4.23
N VAL A 169 12.93 4.27 -4.04
CA VAL A 169 13.02 5.62 -3.48
C VAL A 169 13.65 6.52 -4.52
N ASP A 170 12.89 7.50 -5.00
CA ASP A 170 13.33 8.50 -5.96
C ASP A 170 13.96 9.72 -5.27
N ASP A 171 14.49 10.67 -6.06
CA ASP A 171 15.36 11.76 -5.57
C ASP A 171 14.65 12.74 -4.63
N GLY A 172 13.35 13.03 -4.88
CA GLY A 172 12.60 14.00 -4.09
C GLY A 172 11.33 14.49 -4.77
N LEU A 173 10.85 15.68 -4.37
CA LEU A 173 9.67 16.33 -4.92
C LEU A 173 10.03 17.57 -5.75
N ASN A 174 9.29 17.79 -6.84
CA ASN A 174 9.34 19.06 -7.58
C ASN A 174 8.45 20.15 -6.90
N GLU A 175 8.41 21.35 -7.48
CA GLU A 175 7.61 22.48 -6.97
C GLU A 175 6.10 22.18 -6.91
N GLU A 176 5.62 21.29 -7.80
CA GLU A 176 4.22 20.85 -7.86
C GLU A 176 3.91 19.66 -6.94
N LYS A 177 4.90 19.24 -6.12
CA LYS A 177 4.82 18.08 -5.19
C LYS A 177 4.66 16.73 -5.88
N PHE A 178 5.13 16.59 -7.12
CA PHE A 178 5.31 15.30 -7.78
C PHE A 178 6.69 14.72 -7.49
N ILE A 179 6.76 13.40 -7.35
CA ILE A 179 8.03 12.67 -7.21
C ILE A 179 8.86 12.83 -8.49
N VAL A 180 10.16 13.05 -8.34
CA VAL A 180 11.12 13.15 -9.45
C VAL A 180 12.29 12.20 -9.23
N PRO A 181 12.72 11.49 -10.32
CA PRO A 181 12.20 11.52 -11.67
C PRO A 181 10.76 11.04 -11.80
N GLY A 182 10.29 10.15 -10.90
CA GLY A 182 8.92 9.72 -10.76
C GLY A 182 8.25 9.20 -12.04
N LEU A 183 6.92 9.20 -12.04
CA LEU A 183 6.13 8.74 -13.18
C LEU A 183 4.82 9.55 -13.40
N GLY A 184 4.69 10.70 -12.79
CA GLY A 184 3.47 11.53 -12.84
C GLY A 184 2.34 10.96 -11.98
N ASP A 185 1.08 11.17 -12.40
CA ASP A 185 -0.06 10.57 -11.71
C ASP A 185 -0.17 9.07 -12.04
N TYR A 186 0.01 8.24 -11.01
CA TYR A 186 -0.05 6.79 -11.17
C TYR A 186 -1.46 6.32 -11.54
N GLY A 187 -2.47 6.87 -10.86
CA GLY A 187 -3.86 6.46 -11.06
C GLY A 187 -4.32 6.70 -12.49
N ASP A 188 -4.08 7.89 -13.01
CA ASP A 188 -4.45 8.24 -14.39
C ASP A 188 -3.71 7.39 -15.44
N ARG A 189 -2.43 7.09 -15.16
CA ARG A 189 -1.66 6.21 -16.05
C ARG A 189 -2.08 4.75 -15.97
N PHE A 190 -2.48 4.27 -14.79
CA PHE A 190 -2.90 2.88 -14.60
C PHE A 190 -4.28 2.62 -15.16
N PHE A 191 -5.23 3.53 -14.89
CA PHE A 191 -6.62 3.42 -15.32
C PHE A 191 -6.90 4.03 -16.70
N ASN A 192 -5.84 4.54 -17.39
CA ASN A 192 -5.95 5.16 -18.73
C ASN A 192 -6.95 6.33 -18.77
N THR A 193 -6.87 7.20 -17.76
CA THR A 193 -7.75 8.38 -17.60
C THR A 193 -6.98 9.70 -17.76
N MET A 194 -5.82 9.68 -18.40
CA MET A 194 -5.10 10.89 -18.76
C MET A 194 -5.89 11.65 -19.82
N GLY A 195 -6.26 12.91 -19.51
CA GLY A 195 -6.89 13.86 -20.43
C GLY A 195 -5.92 14.46 -21.44
#